data_55994d3b92ad347e63956205963b8601
#
_entry.id   55994d3b92ad347e63956205963b8601
#
_cell.length_a   1.000
_cell.length_b   1.000
_cell.length_c   1.000
_cell.angle_alpha   90.00
_cell.angle_beta   90.00
_cell.angle_gamma   90.00
#
_symmetry.space_group_name_H-M   'P 1'
#
loop_
_entity.id
_entity.type
_entity.pdbx_description
1 polymer ?
#
loop_
_entity_poly.entity_id
_entity_poly.type
_entity_poly.pdbx_seq_one_letter_code
_entity_poly.pdbx_strand_id
1 'polypeptide(L)'
;MNRHIFSISLLWFALQIPLAHAGKTYCCADERGQQACGDSLPRECFGRAYRELSERGTLLRQVDAPLTAEQQAQREAALASKKKEERAAMEEKRKNQALINTYTTEKDVDVARERALLDVENRAKESQAKYNEAMKRKQKLEGELEFYKKKPVPPELKDQIKANETEIKAQQIGIEAKKQEMDQVRTRFEEEKKRYLELIRGGKNAATSSK
;
A
#
# COMPACT_ATOMS: atom_id res chain seq x y z
N MET A 1 -38.58 19.27 97.13
CA MET A 1 -39.15 18.59 95.92
C MET A 1 -37.95 18.32 95.05
N ASN A 2 -37.46 17.08 95.14
CA ASN A 2 -36.23 16.58 94.47
C ASN A 2 -36.56 15.95 93.10
N ARG A 3 -35.82 16.32 92.07
CA ARG A 3 -35.82 15.59 90.83
C ARG A 3 -34.38 15.26 90.41
N HIS A 4 -34.07 13.99 90.58
CA HIS A 4 -32.82 13.39 90.15
C HIS A 4 -32.79 13.33 88.62
N ILE A 5 -31.73 13.83 88.01
CA ILE A 5 -31.44 13.70 86.62
C ILE A 5 -30.36 12.60 86.47
N PHE A 6 -30.77 11.45 85.98
CA PHE A 6 -29.87 10.34 85.66
C PHE A 6 -29.20 10.68 84.34
N SER A 7 -27.87 10.88 84.37
CA SER A 7 -27.02 10.97 83.19
C SER A 7 -26.67 9.59 82.71
N ILE A 8 -27.22 9.19 81.55
CA ILE A 8 -26.85 7.98 80.84
C ILE A 8 -25.70 8.36 79.88
N SER A 9 -24.45 7.99 80.29
CA SER A 9 -23.27 8.04 79.41
C SER A 9 -23.29 6.84 78.44
N LEU A 10 -23.69 7.09 77.22
CA LEU A 10 -23.57 6.11 76.14
C LEU A 10 -22.11 6.03 75.69
N LEU A 11 -21.43 4.95 76.04
CA LEU A 11 -20.11 4.59 75.53
C LEU A 11 -20.24 4.20 74.04
N TRP A 12 -19.87 5.09 73.18
CA TRP A 12 -19.74 4.80 71.73
C TRP A 12 -18.40 4.14 71.48
N PHE A 13 -18.38 2.81 71.53
CA PHE A 13 -17.25 1.99 71.16
C PHE A 13 -17.24 1.93 69.63
N ALA A 14 -16.49 2.84 68.96
CA ALA A 14 -16.29 2.81 67.52
C ALA A 14 -15.51 1.54 67.16
N LEU A 15 -16.20 0.58 66.53
CA LEU A 15 -15.63 -0.59 65.93
C LEU A 15 -14.83 -0.15 64.70
N GLN A 16 -13.52 0.10 64.87
CA GLN A 16 -12.62 0.38 63.79
C GLN A 16 -12.31 -0.98 63.11
N ILE A 17 -13.06 -1.26 62.01
CA ILE A 17 -12.77 -2.39 61.11
C ILE A 17 -11.52 -1.96 60.32
N PRO A 18 -10.37 -2.62 60.44
CA PRO A 18 -9.24 -2.38 59.56
C PRO A 18 -9.65 -2.72 58.13
N LEU A 19 -9.67 -1.75 57.24
CA LEU A 19 -9.74 -2.04 55.82
C LEU A 19 -8.51 -2.92 55.49
N ALA A 20 -8.76 -4.21 55.31
CA ALA A 20 -7.78 -5.13 54.77
C ALA A 20 -7.48 -4.66 53.34
N HIS A 21 -6.34 -3.96 53.18
CA HIS A 21 -5.82 -3.70 51.84
C HIS A 21 -5.43 -5.05 51.26
N ALA A 22 -6.17 -5.52 50.29
CA ALA A 22 -5.83 -6.72 49.53
C ALA A 22 -4.45 -6.49 48.88
N GLY A 23 -3.40 -6.88 49.58
CA GLY A 23 -2.01 -6.75 49.16
C GLY A 23 -1.75 -7.67 47.96
N LYS A 24 -1.13 -7.12 46.95
CA LYS A 24 -0.62 -7.90 45.81
C LYS A 24 0.87 -8.13 46.02
N THR A 25 1.36 -9.32 45.67
CA THR A 25 2.79 -9.63 45.71
C THR A 25 3.31 -9.76 44.28
N TYR A 26 4.40 -9.06 43.98
CA TYR A 26 5.06 -9.10 42.65
C TYR A 26 6.28 -10.00 42.76
N CYS A 27 6.34 -11.04 41.95
CA CYS A 27 7.44 -12.01 41.96
C CYS A 27 8.04 -12.18 40.57
N CYS A 28 9.37 -12.16 40.48
CA CYS A 28 10.14 -12.50 39.27
C CYS A 28 11.32 -13.40 39.59
N ALA A 29 12.00 -13.95 38.60
CA ALA A 29 13.32 -14.54 38.72
C ALA A 29 14.41 -13.45 38.49
N ASP A 30 15.35 -13.31 39.40
CA ASP A 30 16.48 -12.43 39.27
C ASP A 30 17.53 -12.95 38.25
N GLU A 31 18.68 -12.28 38.12
CA GLU A 31 19.76 -12.69 37.20
C GLU A 31 20.39 -14.05 37.56
N ARG A 32 20.26 -14.47 38.78
CA ARG A 32 20.80 -15.73 39.28
C ARG A 32 19.75 -16.85 39.29
N GLY A 33 18.55 -16.56 38.79
CA GLY A 33 17.43 -17.49 38.78
C GLY A 33 16.73 -17.60 40.16
N GLN A 34 17.06 -16.76 41.15
CA GLN A 34 16.40 -16.73 42.43
C GLN A 34 15.11 -15.93 42.36
N GLN A 35 14.12 -16.36 43.15
CA GLN A 35 12.83 -15.68 43.17
C GLN A 35 12.89 -14.43 44.06
N ALA A 36 12.70 -13.26 43.48
CA ALA A 36 12.54 -12.00 44.16
C ALA A 36 11.07 -11.63 44.24
N CYS A 37 10.52 -11.42 45.45
CA CYS A 37 9.14 -11.04 45.67
C CYS A 37 9.00 -9.82 46.58
N GLY A 38 7.99 -8.98 46.40
CA GLY A 38 7.68 -7.84 47.22
C GLY A 38 6.26 -7.31 47.02
N ASP A 39 5.79 -6.46 47.93
CA ASP A 39 4.51 -5.78 47.86
C ASP A 39 4.46 -4.69 46.79
N SER A 40 5.62 -4.27 46.31
CA SER A 40 5.84 -3.48 45.11
C SER A 40 6.78 -4.20 44.20
N LEU A 41 6.81 -3.86 42.90
CA LEU A 41 7.68 -4.51 41.94
C LEU A 41 9.17 -4.32 42.35
N PRO A 42 9.91 -5.43 42.71
CA PRO A 42 11.31 -5.36 43.08
C PRO A 42 12.15 -4.77 41.94
N ARG A 43 13.27 -4.10 42.28
CA ARG A 43 14.17 -3.53 41.26
C ARG A 43 14.77 -4.60 40.36
N GLU A 44 15.01 -5.78 40.89
CA GLU A 44 15.51 -6.95 40.18
C GLU A 44 14.53 -7.46 39.10
N CYS A 45 13.24 -7.10 39.20
CA CYS A 45 12.19 -7.44 38.27
C CYS A 45 12.00 -6.43 37.12
N PHE A 46 12.68 -5.26 37.17
CA PHE A 46 12.54 -4.27 36.11
C PHE A 46 13.12 -4.78 34.79
N GLY A 47 12.32 -4.70 33.73
CA GLY A 47 12.69 -5.21 32.41
C GLY A 47 12.65 -6.72 32.27
N ARG A 48 12.05 -7.44 33.23
CA ARG A 48 11.91 -8.91 33.22
C ARG A 48 10.42 -9.33 33.29
N ALA A 49 10.17 -10.59 33.00
CA ALA A 49 8.86 -11.16 33.23
C ALA A 49 8.60 -11.26 34.75
N TYR A 50 7.41 -10.90 35.18
CA TYR A 50 7.00 -11.01 36.57
C TYR A 50 5.55 -11.51 36.68
N ARG A 51 5.22 -12.01 37.88
CA ARG A 51 3.87 -12.49 38.22
C ARG A 51 3.30 -11.68 39.37
N GLU A 52 2.07 -11.27 39.21
CA GLU A 52 1.27 -10.67 40.29
C GLU A 52 0.50 -11.79 40.99
N LEU A 53 0.73 -11.94 42.28
CA LEU A 53 0.07 -12.94 43.11
C LEU A 53 -0.85 -12.24 44.12
N SER A 54 -1.93 -12.90 44.50
CA SER A 54 -2.75 -12.49 45.64
C SER A 54 -2.02 -12.77 46.96
N GLU A 55 -2.51 -12.26 48.08
CA GLU A 55 -2.02 -12.60 49.42
C GLU A 55 -2.01 -14.11 49.72
N ARG A 56 -2.84 -14.86 49.05
CA ARG A 56 -2.93 -16.33 49.18
C ARG A 56 -2.02 -17.06 48.21
N GLY A 57 -1.14 -16.34 47.46
CA GLY A 57 -0.23 -16.91 46.50
C GLY A 57 -0.91 -17.34 45.15
N THR A 58 -2.17 -17.00 44.92
CA THR A 58 -2.84 -17.31 43.66
C THR A 58 -2.36 -16.33 42.58
N LEU A 59 -2.04 -16.85 41.37
CA LEU A 59 -1.66 -16.05 40.23
C LEU A 59 -2.83 -15.16 39.76
N LEU A 60 -2.64 -13.85 39.85
CA LEU A 60 -3.59 -12.85 39.37
C LEU A 60 -3.29 -12.45 37.92
N ARG A 61 -2.00 -12.26 37.63
CA ARG A 61 -1.53 -11.80 36.32
C ARG A 61 -0.07 -12.22 36.07
N GLN A 62 0.23 -12.54 34.84
CA GLN A 62 1.59 -12.71 34.36
C GLN A 62 1.90 -11.59 33.36
N VAL A 63 3.04 -10.95 33.55
CA VAL A 63 3.56 -9.90 32.68
C VAL A 63 4.86 -10.38 32.08
N ASP A 64 4.92 -10.45 30.76
CA ASP A 64 6.11 -10.89 30.05
C ASP A 64 7.18 -9.79 30.06
N ALA A 65 8.44 -10.18 29.88
CA ALA A 65 9.54 -9.25 29.72
C ALA A 65 9.31 -8.36 28.48
N PRO A 66 9.72 -7.10 28.54
CA PRO A 66 9.73 -6.25 27.35
C PRO A 66 10.53 -6.93 26.23
N LEU A 67 10.04 -6.81 25.01
CA LEU A 67 10.74 -7.34 23.86
C LEU A 67 12.11 -6.66 23.71
N THR A 68 13.13 -7.44 23.35
CA THR A 68 14.42 -6.88 22.97
C THR A 68 14.28 -6.01 21.72
N ALA A 69 15.21 -5.13 21.46
CA ALA A 69 15.20 -4.29 20.25
C ALA A 69 15.15 -5.15 18.97
N GLU A 70 15.83 -6.29 18.96
CA GLU A 70 15.81 -7.23 17.85
C GLU A 70 14.42 -7.89 17.68
N GLN A 71 13.82 -8.35 18.78
CA GLN A 71 12.48 -8.93 18.77
C GLN A 71 11.42 -7.90 18.36
N GLN A 72 11.57 -6.65 18.77
CA GLN A 72 10.70 -5.55 18.33
C GLN A 72 10.83 -5.32 16.83
N ALA A 73 12.06 -5.22 16.31
CA ALA A 73 12.32 -5.05 14.89
C ALA A 73 11.75 -6.21 14.04
N GLN A 74 11.94 -7.45 14.50
CA GLN A 74 11.36 -8.63 13.84
C GLN A 74 9.82 -8.59 13.82
N ARG A 75 9.21 -8.22 14.93
CA ARG A 75 7.76 -8.10 15.06
C ARG A 75 7.22 -6.98 14.17
N GLU A 76 7.88 -5.84 14.13
CA GLU A 76 7.51 -4.73 13.26
C GLU A 76 7.66 -5.10 11.78
N ALA A 77 8.75 -5.79 11.40
CA ALA A 77 8.96 -6.29 10.04
C ALA A 77 7.86 -7.30 9.64
N ALA A 78 7.52 -8.23 10.51
CA ALA A 78 6.45 -9.20 10.27
C ALA A 78 5.07 -8.52 10.13
N LEU A 79 4.78 -7.52 10.97
CA LEU A 79 3.54 -6.74 10.86
C LEU A 79 3.50 -5.91 9.56
N ALA A 80 4.64 -5.33 9.17
CA ALA A 80 4.74 -4.57 7.91
C ALA A 80 4.54 -5.46 6.69
N SER A 81 5.13 -6.67 6.68
CA SER A 81 4.93 -7.67 5.62
C SER A 81 3.46 -8.07 5.52
N LYS A 82 2.86 -8.46 6.63
CA LYS A 82 1.44 -8.84 6.68
C LYS A 82 0.53 -7.72 6.17
N LYS A 83 0.77 -6.48 6.60
CA LYS A 83 0.01 -5.32 6.14
C LYS A 83 0.19 -5.05 4.64
N LYS A 84 1.40 -5.30 4.09
CA LYS A 84 1.67 -5.20 2.65
C LYS A 84 0.90 -6.27 1.88
N GLU A 85 0.88 -7.50 2.35
CA GLU A 85 0.14 -8.61 1.75
C GLU A 85 -1.37 -8.37 1.76
N GLU A 86 -1.92 -7.92 2.90
CA GLU A 86 -3.33 -7.57 3.03
C GLU A 86 -3.73 -6.44 2.06
N ARG A 87 -2.88 -5.41 1.92
CA ARG A 87 -3.12 -4.32 0.96
C ARG A 87 -3.09 -4.81 -0.48
N ALA A 88 -2.12 -5.68 -0.84
CA ALA A 88 -2.02 -6.25 -2.17
C ALA A 88 -3.25 -7.13 -2.48
N ALA A 89 -3.69 -7.95 -1.56
CA ALA A 89 -4.90 -8.77 -1.71
C ALA A 89 -6.18 -7.92 -1.86
N MET A 90 -6.30 -6.84 -1.08
CA MET A 90 -7.42 -5.90 -1.21
C MET A 90 -7.41 -5.18 -2.57
N GLU A 91 -6.25 -4.76 -3.02
CA GLU A 91 -6.09 -4.11 -4.32
C GLU A 91 -6.44 -5.06 -5.47
N GLU A 92 -5.97 -6.30 -5.41
CA GLU A 92 -6.31 -7.33 -6.38
C GLU A 92 -7.82 -7.61 -6.40
N LYS A 93 -8.44 -7.76 -5.24
CA LYS A 93 -9.89 -7.92 -5.13
C LYS A 93 -10.64 -6.75 -5.77
N ARG A 94 -10.18 -5.52 -5.51
CA ARG A 94 -10.77 -4.31 -6.10
C ARG A 94 -10.63 -4.28 -7.62
N LYS A 95 -9.44 -4.63 -8.15
CA LYS A 95 -9.20 -4.74 -9.61
C LYS A 95 -10.10 -5.80 -10.25
N ASN A 96 -10.22 -6.97 -9.63
CA ASN A 96 -11.09 -8.04 -10.09
C ASN A 96 -12.56 -7.61 -10.13
N GLN A 97 -13.01 -6.94 -9.07
CA GLN A 97 -14.40 -6.44 -9.01
C GLN A 97 -14.64 -5.36 -10.06
N ALA A 98 -13.70 -4.45 -10.26
CA ALA A 98 -13.80 -3.43 -11.31
C ALA A 98 -13.88 -4.07 -12.70
N LEU A 99 -13.09 -5.12 -12.97
CA LEU A 99 -13.08 -5.83 -14.23
C LEU A 99 -14.44 -6.47 -14.53
N ILE A 100 -15.02 -7.19 -13.55
CA ILE A 100 -16.35 -7.80 -13.69
C ILE A 100 -17.45 -6.75 -13.85
N ASN A 101 -17.34 -5.61 -13.17
CA ASN A 101 -18.33 -4.53 -13.28
C ASN A 101 -18.22 -3.76 -14.60
N THR A 102 -17.02 -3.73 -15.21
CA THR A 102 -16.78 -3.02 -16.47
C THR A 102 -17.26 -3.81 -17.68
N TYR A 103 -17.04 -5.13 -17.67
CA TYR A 103 -17.36 -6.01 -18.79
C TYR A 103 -18.44 -7.01 -18.41
N THR A 104 -19.48 -7.08 -19.25
CA THR A 104 -20.57 -8.05 -19.08
C THR A 104 -20.26 -9.35 -19.81
N THR A 105 -19.54 -9.25 -20.94
CA THR A 105 -19.15 -10.39 -21.78
C THR A 105 -17.69 -10.31 -22.18
N GLU A 106 -17.12 -11.44 -22.60
CA GLU A 106 -15.78 -11.50 -23.20
C GLU A 106 -15.66 -10.55 -24.40
N LYS A 107 -16.72 -10.43 -25.20
CA LYS A 107 -16.77 -9.57 -26.38
C LYS A 107 -16.63 -8.08 -26.01
N ASP A 108 -17.10 -7.67 -24.84
CA ASP A 108 -16.97 -6.27 -24.39
C ASP A 108 -15.51 -5.89 -24.18
N VAL A 109 -14.69 -6.84 -23.72
CA VAL A 109 -13.23 -6.64 -23.59
C VAL A 109 -12.59 -6.43 -24.96
N ASP A 110 -12.98 -7.24 -25.97
CA ASP A 110 -12.46 -7.10 -27.34
C ASP A 110 -12.87 -5.75 -27.95
N VAL A 111 -14.12 -5.33 -27.76
CA VAL A 111 -14.61 -4.02 -28.22
C VAL A 111 -13.84 -2.87 -27.55
N ALA A 112 -13.58 -2.98 -26.26
CA ALA A 112 -12.80 -1.97 -25.54
C ALA A 112 -11.35 -1.91 -26.06
N ARG A 113 -10.73 -3.06 -26.33
CA ARG A 113 -9.40 -3.15 -26.95
C ARG A 113 -9.36 -2.45 -28.30
N GLU A 114 -10.31 -2.77 -29.18
CA GLU A 114 -10.37 -2.18 -30.53
C GLU A 114 -10.52 -0.67 -30.47
N ARG A 115 -11.37 -0.14 -29.59
CA ARG A 115 -11.51 1.30 -29.39
C ARG A 115 -10.20 1.94 -28.93
N ALA A 116 -9.51 1.34 -27.95
CA ALA A 116 -8.25 1.83 -27.44
C ALA A 116 -7.15 1.80 -28.53
N LEU A 117 -7.10 0.75 -29.36
CA LEU A 117 -6.16 0.66 -30.47
C LEU A 117 -6.46 1.70 -31.55
N LEU A 118 -7.73 1.91 -31.90
CA LEU A 118 -8.14 2.91 -32.89
C LEU A 118 -7.72 4.33 -32.46
N ASP A 119 -7.84 4.65 -31.18
CA ASP A 119 -7.40 5.95 -30.65
C ASP A 119 -5.90 6.15 -30.83
N VAL A 120 -5.08 5.15 -30.49
CA VAL A 120 -3.62 5.21 -30.67
C VAL A 120 -3.25 5.27 -32.15
N GLU A 121 -3.94 4.48 -32.99
CA GLU A 121 -3.74 4.47 -34.45
C GLU A 121 -4.01 5.84 -35.08
N ASN A 122 -5.09 6.52 -34.67
CA ASN A 122 -5.42 7.84 -35.16
C ASN A 122 -4.33 8.87 -34.79
N ARG A 123 -3.82 8.80 -33.57
CA ARG A 123 -2.68 9.64 -33.14
C ARG A 123 -1.38 9.31 -33.89
N ALA A 124 -1.17 8.01 -34.24
CA ALA A 124 -0.03 7.62 -35.05
C ALA A 124 -0.15 8.15 -36.49
N LYS A 125 -1.35 8.08 -37.10
CA LYS A 125 -1.63 8.65 -38.43
C LYS A 125 -1.37 10.15 -38.48
N GLU A 126 -1.74 10.89 -37.44
CA GLU A 126 -1.46 12.33 -37.33
C GLU A 126 0.06 12.60 -37.30
N SER A 127 0.81 11.86 -36.48
CA SER A 127 2.27 11.98 -36.43
C SER A 127 2.90 11.60 -37.78
N GLN A 128 2.39 10.59 -38.45
CA GLN A 128 2.86 10.19 -39.79
C GLN A 128 2.60 11.26 -40.84
N ALA A 129 1.44 11.95 -40.76
CA ALA A 129 1.13 13.05 -41.66
C ALA A 129 2.13 14.22 -41.49
N LYS A 130 2.39 14.61 -40.22
CA LYS A 130 3.39 15.65 -39.90
C LYS A 130 4.80 15.26 -40.37
N TYR A 131 5.19 13.99 -40.19
CA TYR A 131 6.46 13.47 -40.70
C TYR A 131 6.55 13.60 -42.22
N ASN A 132 5.50 13.21 -42.94
CA ASN A 132 5.47 13.29 -44.40
C ASN A 132 5.55 14.75 -44.90
N GLU A 133 4.91 15.69 -44.20
CA GLU A 133 5.04 17.13 -44.49
C GLU A 133 6.46 17.67 -44.26
N ALA A 134 7.08 17.25 -43.13
CA ALA A 134 8.45 17.62 -42.82
C ALA A 134 9.44 17.05 -43.87
N MET A 135 9.19 15.81 -44.36
CA MET A 135 10.00 15.22 -45.44
C MET A 135 9.84 15.96 -46.77
N LYS A 136 8.62 16.39 -47.14
CA LYS A 136 8.40 17.25 -48.32
C LYS A 136 9.13 18.59 -48.17
N ARG A 137 9.12 19.18 -46.97
CA ARG A 137 9.86 20.42 -46.68
C ARG A 137 11.37 20.19 -46.80
N LYS A 138 11.88 19.08 -46.34
CA LYS A 138 13.29 18.68 -46.49
C LYS A 138 13.72 18.67 -47.95
N GLN A 139 12.93 18.02 -48.82
CA GLN A 139 13.23 17.94 -50.24
C GLN A 139 13.32 19.34 -50.89
N LYS A 140 12.43 20.28 -50.50
CA LYS A 140 12.48 21.67 -51.00
C LYS A 140 13.74 22.37 -50.51
N LEU A 141 14.08 22.28 -49.22
CA LEU A 141 15.27 22.89 -48.64
C LEU A 141 16.57 22.32 -49.26
N GLU A 142 16.60 21.02 -49.55
CA GLU A 142 17.74 20.40 -50.27
C GLU A 142 17.84 20.93 -51.70
N GLY A 143 16.73 21.11 -52.40
CA GLY A 143 16.72 21.77 -53.73
C GLY A 143 17.23 23.21 -53.66
N GLU A 144 16.82 23.98 -52.66
CA GLU A 144 17.33 25.34 -52.46
C GLU A 144 18.85 25.36 -52.16
N LEU A 145 19.32 24.39 -51.33
CA LEU A 145 20.73 24.26 -50.96
C LEU A 145 21.62 24.01 -52.20
N GLU A 146 21.10 23.36 -53.25
CA GLU A 146 21.84 23.11 -54.50
C GLU A 146 22.29 24.40 -55.21
N PHE A 147 21.52 25.50 -55.12
CA PHE A 147 21.91 26.81 -55.67
C PHE A 147 23.13 27.40 -54.97
N TYR A 148 23.46 26.94 -53.77
CA TYR A 148 24.57 27.45 -52.98
C TYR A 148 25.83 26.57 -53.01
N LYS A 149 25.91 25.56 -53.90
CA LYS A 149 27.08 24.68 -54.02
C LYS A 149 28.40 25.41 -54.22
N LYS A 150 28.37 26.62 -54.83
CA LYS A 150 29.53 27.44 -55.11
C LYS A 150 29.48 28.82 -54.42
N LYS A 151 28.56 29.02 -53.51
CA LYS A 151 28.33 30.30 -52.81
C LYS A 151 28.12 30.01 -51.32
N PRO A 152 28.38 30.99 -50.45
CA PRO A 152 28.06 30.83 -49.03
C PRO A 152 26.55 30.63 -48.84
N VAL A 153 26.16 29.63 -48.06
CA VAL A 153 24.77 29.33 -47.71
C VAL A 153 24.27 30.37 -46.72
N PRO A 154 23.10 31.02 -46.96
CA PRO A 154 22.53 31.98 -46.04
C PRO A 154 22.26 31.37 -44.66
N PRO A 155 22.46 32.12 -43.55
CA PRO A 155 22.19 31.63 -42.20
C PRO A 155 20.74 31.14 -42.02
N GLU A 156 19.78 31.85 -42.58
CA GLU A 156 18.34 31.52 -42.51
C GLU A 156 18.04 30.14 -43.12
N LEU A 157 18.67 29.78 -44.25
CA LEU A 157 18.49 28.46 -44.88
C LEU A 157 19.08 27.35 -44.01
N LYS A 158 20.25 27.61 -43.39
CA LYS A 158 20.83 26.63 -42.43
C LYS A 158 19.93 26.41 -41.25
N ASP A 159 19.34 27.46 -40.68
CA ASP A 159 18.44 27.36 -39.55
C ASP A 159 17.14 26.62 -39.88
N GLN A 160 16.59 26.87 -41.09
CA GLN A 160 15.42 26.15 -41.61
C GLN A 160 15.71 24.66 -41.79
N ILE A 161 16.87 24.31 -42.36
CA ILE A 161 17.27 22.89 -42.50
C ILE A 161 17.39 22.23 -41.15
N LYS A 162 18.09 22.86 -40.21
CA LYS A 162 18.27 22.33 -38.84
C LYS A 162 16.93 22.16 -38.10
N ALA A 163 16.03 23.14 -38.19
CA ALA A 163 14.72 23.07 -37.60
C ALA A 163 13.90 21.91 -38.20
N ASN A 164 13.91 21.77 -39.52
CA ASN A 164 13.21 20.70 -40.21
C ASN A 164 13.75 19.29 -39.87
N GLU A 165 15.07 19.13 -39.77
CA GLU A 165 15.71 17.89 -39.33
C GLU A 165 15.27 17.51 -37.88
N THR A 166 15.20 18.50 -36.99
CA THR A 166 14.74 18.31 -35.63
C THR A 166 13.28 17.87 -35.60
N GLU A 167 12.43 18.47 -36.42
CA GLU A 167 11.02 18.10 -36.56
C GLU A 167 10.87 16.67 -37.09
N ILE A 168 11.61 16.28 -38.12
CA ILE A 168 11.61 14.92 -38.67
C ILE A 168 11.96 13.89 -37.59
N LYS A 169 13.04 14.13 -36.83
CA LYS A 169 13.45 13.24 -35.71
C LYS A 169 12.38 13.16 -34.63
N ALA A 170 11.77 14.28 -34.26
CA ALA A 170 10.73 14.30 -33.26
C ALA A 170 9.49 13.48 -33.69
N GLN A 171 9.09 13.61 -34.97
CA GLN A 171 7.96 12.84 -35.50
C GLN A 171 8.30 11.34 -35.63
N GLN A 172 9.52 10.98 -36.00
CA GLN A 172 9.96 9.56 -36.01
C GLN A 172 9.89 8.92 -34.62
N ILE A 173 10.41 9.63 -33.60
CA ILE A 173 10.32 9.18 -32.20
C ILE A 173 8.85 9.03 -31.78
N GLY A 174 8.01 10.02 -32.16
CA GLY A 174 6.58 9.97 -31.85
C GLY A 174 5.87 8.78 -32.48
N ILE A 175 6.16 8.45 -33.74
CA ILE A 175 5.59 7.29 -34.46
C ILE A 175 6.01 5.98 -33.77
N GLU A 176 7.29 5.84 -33.43
CA GLU A 176 7.79 4.65 -32.76
C GLU A 176 7.18 4.48 -31.36
N ALA A 177 7.05 5.58 -30.59
CA ALA A 177 6.36 5.54 -29.32
C ALA A 177 4.89 5.09 -29.44
N LYS A 178 4.20 5.49 -30.52
CA LYS A 178 2.81 5.03 -30.77
C LYS A 178 2.73 3.55 -31.13
N LYS A 179 3.71 3.01 -31.84
CA LYS A 179 3.79 1.55 -32.09
C LYS A 179 3.94 0.79 -30.76
N GLN A 180 4.86 1.22 -29.91
CA GLN A 180 5.03 0.62 -28.59
C GLN A 180 3.78 0.74 -27.72
N GLU A 181 3.08 1.88 -27.76
CA GLU A 181 1.82 2.08 -27.07
C GLU A 181 0.75 1.10 -27.56
N MET A 182 0.63 0.86 -28.88
CA MET A 182 -0.28 -0.16 -29.44
C MET A 182 0.03 -1.56 -28.92
N ASP A 183 1.30 -1.95 -28.84
CA ASP A 183 1.69 -3.25 -28.33
C ASP A 183 1.39 -3.38 -26.84
N GLN A 184 1.62 -2.32 -26.04
CA GLN A 184 1.23 -2.28 -24.63
C GLN A 184 -0.29 -2.39 -24.46
N VAL A 185 -1.08 -1.72 -25.31
CA VAL A 185 -2.55 -1.84 -25.29
C VAL A 185 -2.97 -3.28 -25.58
N ARG A 186 -2.41 -3.92 -26.61
CA ARG A 186 -2.68 -5.33 -26.91
C ARG A 186 -2.40 -6.24 -25.72
N THR A 187 -1.18 -6.18 -25.18
CA THR A 187 -0.75 -7.00 -24.05
C THR A 187 -1.66 -6.80 -22.85
N ARG A 188 -1.97 -5.55 -22.49
CA ARG A 188 -2.86 -5.25 -21.37
C ARG A 188 -4.25 -5.87 -21.55
N PHE A 189 -4.86 -5.71 -22.72
CA PHE A 189 -6.20 -6.26 -22.94
C PHE A 189 -6.21 -7.79 -23.05
N GLU A 190 -5.15 -8.42 -23.50
CA GLU A 190 -5.01 -9.89 -23.44
C GLU A 190 -4.95 -10.38 -21.98
N GLU A 191 -4.22 -9.69 -21.12
CA GLU A 191 -4.15 -9.99 -19.69
C GLU A 191 -5.50 -9.75 -19.00
N GLU A 192 -6.17 -8.62 -19.28
CA GLU A 192 -7.51 -8.31 -18.77
C GLU A 192 -8.52 -9.36 -19.20
N LYS A 193 -8.52 -9.76 -20.47
CA LYS A 193 -9.41 -10.79 -21.02
C LYS A 193 -9.19 -12.15 -20.33
N LYS A 194 -7.93 -12.56 -20.21
CA LYS A 194 -7.57 -13.80 -19.51
C LYS A 194 -8.09 -13.78 -18.08
N ARG A 195 -7.82 -12.69 -17.35
CA ARG A 195 -8.26 -12.52 -15.96
C ARG A 195 -9.80 -12.52 -15.84
N TYR A 196 -10.49 -11.83 -16.73
CA TYR A 196 -11.95 -11.82 -16.79
C TYR A 196 -12.52 -13.24 -16.94
N LEU A 197 -11.97 -14.04 -17.87
CA LEU A 197 -12.40 -15.41 -18.10
C LEU A 197 -12.15 -16.31 -16.88
N GLU A 198 -11.03 -16.14 -16.18
CA GLU A 198 -10.73 -16.85 -14.93
C GLU A 198 -11.78 -16.52 -13.85
N LEU A 199 -12.11 -15.25 -13.68
CA LEU A 199 -13.06 -14.79 -12.67
C LEU A 199 -14.48 -15.31 -12.92
N ILE A 200 -14.98 -15.27 -14.15
CA ILE A 200 -16.33 -15.77 -14.48
C ILE A 200 -16.41 -17.29 -14.38
N ARG A 201 -15.33 -18.02 -14.71
CA ARG A 201 -15.27 -19.48 -14.54
C ARG A 201 -15.26 -19.85 -13.05
N GLY A 202 -14.44 -19.17 -12.25
CA GLY A 202 -14.37 -19.37 -10.79
C GLY A 202 -15.72 -19.10 -10.12
N GLY A 203 -16.41 -18.04 -10.50
CA GLY A 203 -17.74 -17.71 -10.00
C GLY A 203 -18.81 -18.77 -10.35
N LYS A 204 -18.78 -19.33 -11.56
CA LYS A 204 -19.69 -20.41 -11.96
C LYS A 204 -19.46 -21.69 -11.16
N ASN A 205 -18.19 -22.07 -10.94
CA ASN A 205 -17.86 -23.28 -10.18
C ASN A 205 -18.27 -23.15 -8.71
N ALA A 206 -18.14 -21.97 -8.11
CA ALA A 206 -18.61 -21.72 -6.74
C ALA A 206 -20.14 -21.82 -6.61
N ALA A 207 -20.87 -21.34 -7.61
CA ALA A 207 -22.34 -21.40 -7.63
C ALA A 207 -22.89 -22.84 -7.83
N THR A 208 -22.15 -23.70 -8.55
CA THR A 208 -22.54 -25.12 -8.76
C THR A 208 -22.19 -26.01 -7.58
N SER A 209 -21.17 -25.66 -6.79
CA SER A 209 -20.76 -26.42 -5.59
C SER A 209 -21.62 -26.15 -4.35
N SER A 210 -22.51 -25.16 -4.38
CA SER A 210 -23.39 -24.77 -3.27
C SER A 210 -24.83 -25.30 -3.39
N LYS A 211 -25.10 -26.16 -4.36
CA LYS A 211 -26.36 -26.90 -4.54
C LYS A 211 -26.18 -28.37 -4.17
#